data_4ed97d1dd1aef2ce793947ca887ed3b8
#
_entry.id   4ed97d1dd1aef2ce793947ca887ed3b8
#
_cell.length_a   1.000
_cell.length_b   1.000
_cell.length_c   1.000
_cell.angle_alpha   90.00
_cell.angle_beta   90.00
_cell.angle_gamma   90.00
#
_symmetry.space_group_name_H-M   'P 1'
#
loop_
_entity.id
_entity.type
_entity.pdbx_description
1 polymer ?
#
loop_
_entity_poly.entity_id
_entity_poly.type
_entity_poly.pdbx_seq_one_letter_code
_entity_poly.pdbx_strand_id
1 'polypeptide(L)'
;ASVDRVTITPIITRATEVNFEDQDQIGLSVTKEDGTVYATNELMTFNDGAFAGSLKWYPEGADKSSFVAYYPYSATGVPTSFTVHADQTTNYGISDVLPSVNSISMIFKHMLTKLVINVTNETNLDISSIVLKGSVPTANIDWATMKTTVNESAATDITAQQVTKNKTFRAIVVPQTAAFTLAVTTS
;
A
#
# COMPACT_ATOMS: atom_id res chain seq x y z
N ALA A 1 -32.11 -0.96 21.13
CA ALA A 1 -31.65 -1.54 19.86
C ALA A 1 -30.12 -1.61 19.89
N SER A 2 -29.57 -2.78 19.67
CA SER A 2 -28.12 -2.94 19.52
C SER A 2 -27.75 -2.35 18.17
N VAL A 3 -26.88 -1.35 18.16
CA VAL A 3 -26.34 -0.81 16.91
C VAL A 3 -25.16 -1.71 16.52
N ASP A 4 -25.23 -2.30 15.32
CA ASP A 4 -24.20 -3.21 14.84
C ASP A 4 -22.87 -2.47 14.60
N ARG A 5 -21.79 -3.19 14.77
CA ARG A 5 -20.45 -2.69 14.46
C ARG A 5 -20.21 -2.72 12.95
N VAL A 6 -19.44 -1.76 12.47
CA VAL A 6 -18.98 -1.75 11.07
C VAL A 6 -18.00 -2.91 10.88
N THR A 7 -18.24 -3.71 9.84
CA THR A 7 -17.32 -4.74 9.36
C THR A 7 -17.05 -4.51 7.89
N ILE A 8 -15.80 -4.71 7.47
CA ILE A 8 -15.36 -4.50 6.09
C ILE A 8 -14.80 -5.81 5.54
N THR A 9 -15.40 -6.28 4.45
CA THR A 9 -14.85 -7.42 3.68
C THR A 9 -14.00 -6.87 2.55
N PRO A 10 -12.68 -7.11 2.52
CA PRO A 10 -11.82 -6.64 1.46
C PRO A 10 -12.04 -7.44 0.16
N ILE A 11 -12.06 -6.72 -0.96
CA ILE A 11 -12.00 -7.32 -2.29
C ILE A 11 -10.65 -6.95 -2.89
N ILE A 12 -9.77 -7.93 -3.08
CA ILE A 12 -8.46 -7.74 -3.66
C ILE A 12 -8.55 -8.01 -5.15
N THR A 13 -8.40 -6.97 -5.98
CA THR A 13 -8.64 -7.08 -7.43
C THR A 13 -7.39 -7.39 -8.24
N ARG A 14 -6.19 -7.37 -7.66
CA ARG A 14 -4.93 -7.59 -8.38
C ARG A 14 -3.78 -8.12 -7.53
N ALA A 15 -3.98 -8.98 -6.61
CA ALA A 15 -2.83 -9.50 -5.89
C ALA A 15 -2.77 -11.02 -5.97
N THR A 16 -1.81 -11.52 -6.68
CA THR A 16 -1.35 -12.91 -6.56
C THR A 16 -0.37 -13.08 -5.39
N GLU A 17 -0.04 -12.03 -4.66
CA GLU A 17 0.99 -12.08 -3.61
C GLU A 17 0.59 -11.56 -2.23
N VAL A 18 -0.57 -10.94 -2.06
CA VAL A 18 -0.97 -10.44 -0.74
C VAL A 18 -2.46 -10.61 -0.52
N ASN A 19 -2.81 -11.61 0.23
CA ASN A 19 -4.04 -11.61 1.00
C ASN A 19 -3.74 -10.89 2.31
N PHE A 20 -4.75 -10.24 2.91
CA PHE A 20 -4.63 -9.80 4.29
C PHE A 20 -4.51 -11.02 5.19
N GLU A 21 -3.66 -10.90 6.19
CA GLU A 21 -3.45 -11.93 7.21
C GLU A 21 -4.10 -11.50 8.53
N ASP A 22 -4.42 -12.46 9.37
CA ASP A 22 -4.96 -12.17 10.70
C ASP A 22 -4.02 -11.22 11.45
N GLN A 23 -4.61 -10.19 12.07
CA GLN A 23 -3.95 -9.07 12.74
C GLN A 23 -3.45 -7.95 11.81
N ASP A 24 -3.63 -8.03 10.50
CA ASP A 24 -3.44 -6.85 9.65
C ASP A 24 -4.37 -5.71 10.06
N GLN A 25 -3.88 -4.49 9.98
CA GLN A 25 -4.60 -3.32 10.47
C GLN A 25 -4.73 -2.25 9.39
N ILE A 26 -5.93 -1.71 9.28
CA ILE A 26 -6.24 -0.57 8.40
C ILE A 26 -6.73 0.63 9.20
N GLY A 27 -6.55 1.82 8.65
CA GLY A 27 -7.21 3.03 9.13
C GLY A 27 -8.46 3.31 8.29
N LEU A 28 -9.61 3.47 8.94
CA LEU A 28 -10.88 3.78 8.31
C LEU A 28 -11.34 5.19 8.62
N SER A 29 -11.75 5.93 7.60
CA SER A 29 -12.43 7.21 7.75
C SER A 29 -13.81 7.16 7.11
N VAL A 30 -14.79 7.79 7.73
CA VAL A 30 -16.19 7.79 7.27
C VAL A 30 -16.71 9.22 7.25
N THR A 31 -17.27 9.61 6.12
CA THR A 31 -17.93 10.91 5.92
C THR A 31 -19.39 10.68 5.55
N LYS A 32 -20.31 11.36 6.23
CA LYS A 32 -21.74 11.28 5.96
C LYS A 32 -22.11 11.93 4.62
N GLU A 33 -23.32 11.68 4.14
CA GLU A 33 -23.85 12.27 2.90
C GLU A 33 -23.78 13.81 2.90
N ASP A 34 -24.00 14.44 4.04
CA ASP A 34 -23.93 15.89 4.21
C ASP A 34 -22.52 16.48 4.27
N GLY A 35 -21.49 15.64 4.13
CA GLY A 35 -20.09 16.02 4.23
C GLY A 35 -19.54 16.05 5.66
N THR A 36 -20.36 15.78 6.67
CA THR A 36 -19.90 15.74 8.07
C THR A 36 -19.03 14.54 8.30
N VAL A 37 -17.86 14.73 8.91
CA VAL A 37 -16.96 13.63 9.31
C VAL A 37 -17.59 12.88 10.47
N TYR A 38 -17.80 11.58 10.28
CA TYR A 38 -18.32 10.68 11.31
C TYR A 38 -17.20 9.99 12.09
N ALA A 39 -16.19 9.54 11.38
CA ALA A 39 -15.02 8.87 11.95
C ALA A 39 -13.77 9.23 11.16
N THR A 40 -12.64 9.35 11.84
CA THR A 40 -11.34 9.61 11.22
C THR A 40 -10.32 8.65 11.76
N ASN A 41 -9.64 7.93 10.86
CA ASN A 41 -8.54 7.03 11.19
C ASN A 41 -8.88 5.97 12.26
N GLU A 42 -10.08 5.43 12.22
CA GLU A 42 -10.49 4.34 13.11
C GLU A 42 -9.69 3.08 12.80
N LEU A 43 -9.13 2.48 13.84
CA LEU A 43 -8.41 1.21 13.73
C LEU A 43 -9.37 0.07 13.47
N MET A 44 -9.13 -0.65 12.38
CA MET A 44 -9.82 -1.88 12.04
C MET A 44 -8.78 -3.00 11.91
N THR A 45 -9.05 -4.15 12.53
CA THR A 45 -8.15 -5.32 12.50
C THR A 45 -8.77 -6.44 11.71
N PHE A 46 -7.98 -7.08 10.86
CA PHE A 46 -8.39 -8.21 10.04
C PHE A 46 -8.42 -9.50 10.87
N ASN A 47 -9.57 -10.19 10.87
CA ASN A 47 -9.74 -11.50 11.45
C ASN A 47 -10.86 -12.23 10.69
N ASP A 48 -10.71 -13.51 10.46
CA ASP A 48 -11.74 -14.36 9.82
C ASP A 48 -12.27 -13.80 8.49
N GLY A 49 -11.41 -13.20 7.68
CA GLY A 49 -11.77 -12.71 6.34
C GLY A 49 -12.39 -11.31 6.30
N ALA A 50 -12.45 -10.59 7.42
CA ALA A 50 -12.99 -9.23 7.47
C ALA A 50 -12.23 -8.32 8.45
N PHE A 51 -12.24 -7.02 8.17
CA PHE A 51 -11.79 -6.01 9.12
C PHE A 51 -12.93 -5.63 10.07
N ALA A 52 -12.65 -5.63 11.36
CA ALA A 52 -13.57 -5.23 12.41
C ALA A 52 -12.89 -4.33 13.44
N GLY A 53 -13.65 -3.42 14.06
CA GLY A 53 -13.17 -2.47 15.04
C GLY A 53 -14.24 -2.06 16.05
N SER A 54 -14.04 -0.91 16.69
CA SER A 54 -14.99 -0.36 17.66
C SER A 54 -16.09 0.50 17.02
N LEU A 55 -15.92 0.90 15.76
CA LEU A 55 -16.83 1.80 15.07
C LEU A 55 -18.22 1.16 14.94
N LYS A 56 -19.24 1.94 15.29
CA LYS A 56 -20.65 1.53 15.18
C LYS A 56 -21.31 2.28 14.04
N TRP A 57 -22.31 1.66 13.43
CA TRP A 57 -23.17 2.34 12.49
C TRP A 57 -23.94 3.48 13.17
N TYR A 58 -24.10 4.60 12.51
CA TYR A 58 -25.04 5.62 12.95
C TYR A 58 -26.43 5.33 12.35
N PRO A 59 -27.53 5.72 13.04
CA PRO A 59 -28.87 5.21 12.73
C PRO A 59 -29.46 5.71 11.40
N GLU A 60 -28.99 6.84 10.85
CA GLU A 60 -29.64 7.49 9.72
C GLU A 60 -28.65 7.75 8.57
N GLY A 61 -28.99 7.31 7.35
CA GLY A 61 -28.25 7.64 6.14
C GLY A 61 -26.88 6.96 5.98
N ALA A 62 -26.64 5.86 6.68
CA ALA A 62 -25.36 5.16 6.61
C ALA A 62 -25.07 4.58 5.21
N ASP A 63 -26.10 4.26 4.46
CA ASP A 63 -26.06 3.74 3.11
C ASP A 63 -25.50 4.73 2.08
N LYS A 64 -25.52 6.02 2.39
CA LYS A 64 -25.01 7.09 1.54
C LYS A 64 -23.67 7.68 2.02
N SER A 65 -23.04 7.09 3.00
CA SER A 65 -21.75 7.53 3.50
C SER A 65 -20.62 7.19 2.55
N SER A 66 -19.58 8.03 2.58
CA SER A 66 -18.31 7.76 1.93
C SER A 66 -17.36 7.12 2.93
N PHE A 67 -16.74 6.02 2.52
CA PHE A 67 -15.75 5.28 3.30
C PHE A 67 -14.41 5.35 2.60
N VAL A 68 -13.36 5.67 3.35
CA VAL A 68 -11.97 5.65 2.89
C VAL A 68 -11.15 4.84 3.87
N ALA A 69 -10.42 3.85 3.36
CA ALA A 69 -9.51 3.07 4.17
C ALA A 69 -8.12 3.02 3.56
N TYR A 70 -7.12 2.79 4.40
CA TYR A 70 -5.74 2.61 3.97
C TYR A 70 -5.03 1.56 4.83
N TYR A 71 -4.05 0.93 4.22
CA TYR A 71 -3.19 -0.08 4.85
C TYR A 71 -1.71 0.30 4.61
N PRO A 72 -0.81 0.09 5.58
CA PRO A 72 -1.08 -0.31 6.95
C PRO A 72 -1.56 0.86 7.80
N TYR A 73 -2.25 0.55 8.89
CA TYR A 73 -2.70 1.55 9.86
C TYR A 73 -1.53 2.38 10.42
N SER A 74 -1.75 3.66 10.57
CA SER A 74 -0.84 4.58 11.24
C SER A 74 -1.53 5.24 12.44
N ALA A 75 -0.99 5.05 13.64
CA ALA A 75 -1.51 5.68 14.86
C ALA A 75 -1.31 7.21 14.87
N THR A 76 -0.47 7.75 14.02
CA THR A 76 -0.22 9.20 13.89
C THR A 76 -1.27 9.92 13.04
N GLY A 77 -2.20 9.18 12.45
CA GLY A 77 -3.27 9.70 11.61
C GLY A 77 -3.19 9.21 10.17
N VAL A 78 -4.15 9.66 9.36
CA VAL A 78 -4.19 9.36 7.92
C VAL A 78 -2.94 9.91 7.24
N PRO A 79 -2.12 9.06 6.60
CA PRO A 79 -0.88 9.53 5.98
C PRO A 79 -1.17 10.43 4.78
N THR A 80 -0.41 11.51 4.65
CA THR A 80 -0.46 12.41 3.49
C THR A 80 0.70 12.17 2.52
N SER A 81 1.68 11.40 2.96
CA SER A 81 2.83 10.99 2.16
C SER A 81 3.39 9.66 2.66
N PHE A 82 4.18 9.01 1.84
CA PHE A 82 4.95 7.83 2.24
C PHE A 82 6.31 7.83 1.55
N THR A 83 7.23 7.03 2.10
CA THR A 83 8.58 6.83 1.56
C THR A 83 8.82 5.33 1.43
N VAL A 84 9.23 4.88 0.26
CA VAL A 84 9.66 3.49 0.06
C VAL A 84 11.03 3.27 0.66
N HIS A 85 11.24 2.07 1.21
CA HIS A 85 12.54 1.72 1.77
C HIS A 85 13.62 1.63 0.68
N ALA A 86 14.80 2.14 0.99
CA ALA A 86 15.96 2.06 0.10
C ALA A 86 16.52 0.63 0.04
N ASP A 87 16.54 -0.09 1.16
CA ASP A 87 16.92 -1.50 1.21
C ASP A 87 15.68 -2.39 1.22
N GLN A 88 15.48 -3.13 0.15
CA GLN A 88 14.35 -4.04 -0.03
C GLN A 88 14.80 -5.51 -0.12
N THR A 89 15.98 -5.82 0.37
CA THR A 89 16.56 -7.18 0.33
C THR A 89 15.83 -8.18 1.22
N THR A 90 15.15 -7.72 2.27
CA THR A 90 14.27 -8.52 3.11
C THR A 90 12.82 -8.38 2.68
N ASN A 91 11.94 -9.27 3.14
CA ASN A 91 10.51 -9.18 2.85
C ASN A 91 9.96 -7.82 3.28
N TYR A 92 9.70 -6.99 2.31
CA TYR A 92 9.09 -5.69 2.49
C TYR A 92 7.58 -5.83 2.26
N GLY A 93 6.85 -5.83 3.37
CA GLY A 93 5.39 -5.77 3.32
C GLY A 93 4.97 -4.43 2.73
N ILE A 94 4.36 -4.48 1.54
CA ILE A 94 3.94 -3.28 0.85
C ILE A 94 2.51 -3.03 1.18
N SER A 95 2.31 -1.86 1.67
CA SER A 95 0.98 -1.38 1.89
C SER A 95 0.46 -0.67 0.69
N ASP A 96 -0.79 -0.94 0.46
CA ASP A 96 -1.55 -0.26 -0.56
C ASP A 96 -2.78 0.39 -0.01
N VAL A 97 -3.21 1.40 -0.71
CA VAL A 97 -4.29 2.24 -0.26
C VAL A 97 -5.38 2.34 -1.28
N LEU A 98 -6.59 2.46 -0.79
CA LEU A 98 -7.76 2.42 -1.60
C LEU A 98 -8.94 3.15 -1.27
N PRO A 99 -9.67 3.54 -2.29
CA PRO A 99 -10.96 4.13 -2.12
C PRO A 99 -12.04 3.10 -1.86
N SER A 100 -12.99 3.53 -1.08
CA SER A 100 -14.22 2.81 -0.88
C SER A 100 -15.29 3.24 -1.85
N VAL A 101 -16.19 2.36 -2.05
CA VAL A 101 -17.52 2.61 -2.58
C VAL A 101 -18.51 2.55 -1.41
N ASN A 102 -19.70 3.12 -1.56
CA ASN A 102 -20.77 3.08 -0.56
C ASN A 102 -21.29 1.66 -0.31
N SER A 103 -20.41 0.77 0.08
CA SER A 103 -20.73 -0.61 0.42
C SER A 103 -19.74 -1.12 1.46
N ILE A 104 -20.15 -2.13 2.20
CA ILE A 104 -19.35 -2.84 3.20
C ILE A 104 -18.13 -3.55 2.56
N SER A 105 -18.13 -3.70 1.24
CA SER A 105 -17.03 -4.30 0.49
C SER A 105 -16.10 -3.23 -0.04
N MET A 106 -14.84 -3.26 0.35
CA MET A 106 -13.82 -2.32 -0.11
C MET A 106 -12.86 -2.98 -1.09
N ILE A 107 -12.58 -2.27 -2.19
CA ILE A 107 -11.60 -2.70 -3.17
C ILE A 107 -10.28 -2.03 -2.85
N PHE A 108 -9.27 -2.85 -2.49
CA PHE A 108 -7.92 -2.37 -2.21
C PHE A 108 -7.04 -2.42 -3.47
N LYS A 109 -6.29 -1.37 -3.85
CA LYS A 109 -5.42 -1.24 -5.03
C LYS A 109 -4.04 -0.79 -4.62
N HIS A 110 -3.00 -1.23 -5.28
CA HIS A 110 -1.62 -0.82 -5.04
C HIS A 110 -1.35 0.61 -5.54
N MET A 111 -0.89 1.47 -4.67
CA MET A 111 -0.47 2.84 -5.04
C MET A 111 0.99 2.90 -5.47
N LEU A 112 1.74 1.83 -5.22
CA LEU A 112 3.13 1.66 -5.62
C LEU A 112 3.23 0.78 -6.87
N THR A 113 4.39 0.84 -7.52
CA THR A 113 4.70 -0.01 -8.67
C THR A 113 5.70 -1.07 -8.28
N LYS A 114 5.34 -2.34 -8.51
CA LYS A 114 6.28 -3.45 -8.42
C LYS A 114 7.09 -3.54 -9.71
N LEU A 115 8.39 -3.37 -9.58
CA LEU A 115 9.35 -3.58 -10.66
C LEU A 115 9.92 -5.00 -10.55
N VAL A 116 9.80 -5.79 -11.61
CA VAL A 116 10.42 -7.11 -11.71
C VAL A 116 11.57 -7.02 -12.71
N ILE A 117 12.77 -7.39 -12.25
CA ILE A 117 14.01 -7.35 -13.04
C ILE A 117 14.42 -8.80 -13.30
N ASN A 118 14.27 -9.24 -14.53
CA ASN A 118 14.76 -10.54 -14.97
C ASN A 118 16.13 -10.37 -15.63
N VAL A 119 17.11 -11.14 -15.17
CA VAL A 119 18.49 -11.08 -15.63
C VAL A 119 18.86 -12.41 -16.27
N THR A 120 19.49 -12.35 -17.45
CA THR A 120 20.23 -13.45 -18.01
C THR A 120 21.70 -13.28 -17.62
N ASN A 121 22.18 -14.15 -16.71
CA ASN A 121 23.56 -14.13 -16.27
C ASN A 121 24.37 -15.15 -17.08
N GLU A 122 25.18 -14.64 -17.98
CA GLU A 122 26.08 -15.46 -18.83
C GLU A 122 27.49 -15.61 -18.24
N THR A 123 27.68 -15.12 -17.03
CA THR A 123 28.95 -15.23 -16.31
C THR A 123 28.92 -16.38 -15.31
N ASN A 124 30.10 -16.81 -14.86
CA ASN A 124 30.23 -17.79 -13.78
C ASN A 124 30.20 -17.15 -12.37
N LEU A 125 29.95 -15.83 -12.29
CA LEU A 125 29.92 -15.08 -11.06
C LEU A 125 28.48 -15.02 -10.51
N ASP A 126 28.33 -15.01 -9.22
CA ASP A 126 27.03 -14.77 -8.60
C ASP A 126 26.71 -13.28 -8.62
N ILE A 127 25.43 -12.95 -8.85
CA ILE A 127 24.95 -11.57 -8.67
C ILE A 127 24.68 -11.35 -7.20
N SER A 128 25.47 -10.49 -6.57
CA SER A 128 25.36 -10.17 -5.15
C SER A 128 24.31 -9.11 -4.86
N SER A 129 24.12 -8.14 -5.76
CA SER A 129 23.08 -7.12 -5.62
C SER A 129 22.71 -6.48 -6.95
N ILE A 130 21.47 -5.98 -7.01
CA ILE A 130 20.99 -5.05 -8.03
C ILE A 130 20.44 -3.80 -7.34
N VAL A 131 20.97 -2.65 -7.72
CA VAL A 131 20.59 -1.36 -7.16
C VAL A 131 19.96 -0.51 -8.25
N LEU A 132 18.74 -0.03 -8.01
CA LEU A 132 18.07 0.99 -8.81
C LEU A 132 18.60 2.37 -8.38
N LYS A 133 19.18 3.09 -9.31
CA LYS A 133 19.64 4.45 -9.10
C LYS A 133 18.71 5.48 -9.74
N GLY A 134 18.53 6.61 -9.09
CA GLY A 134 17.73 7.72 -9.60
C GLY A 134 16.25 7.66 -9.28
N SER A 135 15.83 6.77 -8.37
CA SER A 135 14.44 6.71 -7.89
C SER A 135 14.17 7.78 -6.85
N VAL A 136 13.08 8.51 -6.97
CA VAL A 136 12.58 9.36 -5.88
C VAL A 136 11.71 8.49 -4.97
N PRO A 137 12.07 8.32 -3.70
CA PRO A 137 11.43 7.32 -2.84
C PRO A 137 10.15 7.81 -2.19
N THR A 138 9.87 9.12 -2.22
CA THR A 138 8.75 9.73 -1.50
C THR A 138 7.64 10.18 -2.44
N ALA A 139 6.41 9.91 -2.07
CA ALA A 139 5.22 10.37 -2.76
C ALA A 139 4.24 11.03 -1.81
N ASN A 140 3.52 12.03 -2.30
CA ASN A 140 2.34 12.59 -1.66
C ASN A 140 1.10 11.81 -2.08
N ILE A 141 0.13 11.72 -1.20
CA ILE A 141 -1.16 11.06 -1.43
C ILE A 141 -2.26 12.10 -1.53
N ASP A 142 -2.99 12.09 -2.63
CA ASP A 142 -4.25 12.80 -2.77
C ASP A 142 -5.41 11.83 -2.53
N TRP A 143 -6.00 11.88 -1.38
CA TRP A 143 -7.10 11.02 -0.97
C TRP A 143 -8.41 11.29 -1.70
N ALA A 144 -8.60 12.50 -2.23
CA ALA A 144 -9.80 12.84 -2.98
C ALA A 144 -9.81 12.20 -4.37
N THR A 145 -8.65 12.12 -5.01
CA THR A 145 -8.49 11.52 -6.34
C THR A 145 -7.90 10.13 -6.32
N MET A 146 -7.44 9.67 -5.15
CA MET A 146 -6.74 8.40 -4.94
C MET A 146 -5.52 8.26 -5.86
N LYS A 147 -4.75 9.31 -5.96
CA LYS A 147 -3.52 9.36 -6.76
C LYS A 147 -2.33 9.69 -5.90
N THR A 148 -1.19 9.15 -6.30
CA THR A 148 0.11 9.55 -5.78
C THR A 148 0.82 10.47 -6.75
N THR A 149 1.53 11.43 -6.21
CA THR A 149 2.46 12.29 -6.95
C THR A 149 3.82 12.22 -6.31
N VAL A 150 4.87 12.14 -7.13
CA VAL A 150 6.24 12.15 -6.64
C VAL A 150 6.47 13.42 -5.84
N ASN A 151 7.03 13.27 -4.64
CA ASN A 151 7.49 14.42 -3.86
C ASN A 151 8.83 14.91 -4.45
N GLU A 152 9.11 16.20 -4.36
CA GLU A 152 10.40 16.80 -4.79
C GLU A 152 11.57 16.48 -3.82
N SER A 153 11.64 15.24 -3.34
CA SER A 153 12.75 14.78 -2.52
C SER A 153 13.93 14.32 -3.37
N ALA A 154 15.11 14.26 -2.77
CA ALA A 154 16.29 13.75 -3.46
C ALA A 154 16.12 12.30 -3.89
N ALA A 155 16.63 11.96 -5.07
CA ALA A 155 16.68 10.58 -5.51
C ALA A 155 17.54 9.73 -4.55
N THR A 156 17.12 8.51 -4.34
CA THR A 156 17.78 7.54 -3.46
C THR A 156 18.00 6.23 -4.21
N ASP A 157 19.11 5.58 -3.93
CA ASP A 157 19.40 4.26 -4.45
C ASP A 157 18.52 3.22 -3.74
N ILE A 158 17.84 2.35 -4.51
CA ILE A 158 16.99 1.28 -3.97
C ILE A 158 17.64 -0.06 -4.27
N THR A 159 17.96 -0.83 -3.23
CA THR A 159 18.50 -2.18 -3.36
C THR A 159 17.36 -3.19 -3.52
N ALA A 160 17.32 -3.86 -4.67
CA ALA A 160 16.27 -4.81 -5.00
C ALA A 160 16.40 -6.12 -4.23
N GLN A 161 15.27 -6.72 -3.91
CA GLN A 161 15.22 -8.06 -3.32
C GLN A 161 15.52 -9.12 -4.38
N GLN A 162 16.43 -10.04 -4.09
CA GLN A 162 16.64 -11.23 -4.91
C GLN A 162 15.54 -12.27 -4.63
N VAL A 163 14.70 -12.53 -5.61
CA VAL A 163 13.62 -13.54 -5.52
C VAL A 163 14.10 -14.91 -5.96
N THR A 164 14.84 -14.96 -7.06
CA THR A 164 15.47 -16.17 -7.57
C THR A 164 16.94 -15.88 -7.82
N LYS A 165 17.82 -16.70 -7.23
CA LYS A 165 19.27 -16.51 -7.32
C LYS A 165 19.71 -16.33 -8.78
N ASN A 166 20.45 -15.25 -9.04
CA ASN A 166 21.03 -14.89 -10.34
C ASN A 166 20.02 -14.69 -11.49
N LYS A 167 18.71 -14.65 -11.20
CA LYS A 167 17.68 -14.60 -12.24
C LYS A 167 16.67 -13.48 -12.07
N THR A 168 16.04 -13.40 -10.91
CA THR A 168 14.89 -12.51 -10.72
C THR A 168 15.07 -11.67 -9.47
N PHE A 169 14.94 -10.37 -9.64
CA PHE A 169 14.95 -9.38 -8.57
C PHE A 169 13.65 -8.58 -8.61
N ARG A 170 13.26 -8.03 -7.49
CA ARG A 170 12.10 -7.14 -7.40
C ARG A 170 12.38 -5.92 -6.55
N ALA A 171 11.75 -4.83 -6.90
CA ALA A 171 11.73 -3.61 -6.11
C ALA A 171 10.34 -2.96 -6.16
N ILE A 172 9.98 -2.27 -5.11
CA ILE A 172 8.77 -1.46 -5.04
C ILE A 172 9.19 -0.01 -5.14
N VAL A 173 8.57 0.71 -6.06
CA VAL A 173 8.91 2.09 -6.35
C VAL A 173 7.66 2.96 -6.41
N VAL A 174 7.83 4.25 -6.14
CA VAL A 174 6.80 5.25 -6.40
C VAL A 174 6.55 5.30 -7.91
N PRO A 175 5.28 5.29 -8.38
CA PRO A 175 4.98 5.50 -9.78
C PRO A 175 5.55 6.85 -10.25
N GLN A 176 6.52 6.84 -11.16
CA GLN A 176 7.19 8.04 -11.64
C GLN A 176 7.70 7.86 -13.06
N THR A 177 7.77 8.97 -13.81
CA THR A 177 8.46 9.00 -15.09
C THR A 177 9.92 9.38 -14.84
N ALA A 178 10.77 8.38 -14.72
CA ALA A 178 12.20 8.58 -14.50
C ALA A 178 13.02 7.57 -15.30
N ALA A 179 14.23 7.97 -15.70
CA ALA A 179 15.21 7.05 -16.23
C ALA A 179 15.96 6.41 -15.06
N PHE A 180 15.71 5.12 -14.82
CA PHE A 180 16.46 4.36 -13.82
C PHE A 180 17.75 3.82 -14.42
N THR A 181 18.81 3.86 -13.63
CA THR A 181 20.03 3.13 -13.93
C THR A 181 20.12 1.92 -13.00
N LEU A 182 20.37 0.74 -13.56
CA LEU A 182 20.60 -0.47 -12.77
C LEU A 182 22.11 -0.67 -12.57
N ALA A 183 22.55 -0.69 -11.32
CA ALA A 183 23.88 -1.09 -10.95
C ALA A 183 23.88 -2.54 -10.50
N VAL A 184 24.58 -3.42 -11.19
CA VAL A 184 24.69 -4.85 -10.88
C VAL A 184 26.07 -5.10 -10.30
N THR A 185 26.11 -5.74 -9.12
CA THR A 185 27.36 -6.17 -8.47
C THR A 185 27.44 -7.69 -8.48
N THR A 186 28.58 -8.20 -8.87
CA THR A 186 28.90 -9.63 -8.88
C THR A 186 29.99 -9.95 -7.87
N SER A 187 30.03 -11.18 -7.40
CA SER A 187 31.02 -11.71 -6.45
C SER A 187 31.69 -12.97 -6.97
#